data_bf659ed151e37dc3d416b3df59b45ec5
#
_entry.id   bf659ed151e37dc3d416b3df59b45ec5
#
_cell.length_a   1.000
_cell.length_b   1.000
_cell.length_c   1.000
_cell.angle_alpha   90.00
_cell.angle_beta   90.00
_cell.angle_gamma   90.00
#
_symmetry.space_group_name_H-M   'P 1'
#
loop_
_entity.id
_entity.type
_entity.pdbx_description
1 polymer ?
#
loop_
_entity_poly.entity_id
_entity_poly.type
_entity_poly.pdbx_seq_one_letter_code
_entity_poly.pdbx_strand_id
1 'polypeptide(L)'
;MINQAFAEQFIRRIRSQTDYNINIMNEHGIIIASCSEERVGTFHATAFRMITNNISINVTEDLTEDLPGVTSPGVNLLLRENLIPVGVIGVSGDPSTVMSLAKLIKLSFESLYDYELQREFLPTASTGAMSHLAR
;
A
#
# COMPACT_ATOMS: atom_id res chain seq x y z
N MET A 1 5.00 9.31 -6.66
CA MET A 1 5.75 8.04 -6.40
C MET A 1 5.80 7.78 -4.91
N ILE A 2 5.45 6.57 -4.50
CA ILE A 2 5.50 6.21 -3.08
C ILE A 2 6.95 6.05 -2.66
N ASN A 3 7.32 6.69 -1.57
CA ASN A 3 8.65 6.56 -0.97
C ASN A 3 8.79 5.16 -0.37
N GLN A 4 9.82 4.42 -0.80
CA GLN A 4 10.02 3.04 -0.35
C GLN A 4 10.29 2.94 1.14
N ALA A 5 11.07 3.87 1.70
CA ALA A 5 11.35 3.86 3.14
C ALA A 5 10.08 4.04 3.96
N PHE A 6 9.18 4.91 3.50
CA PHE A 6 7.89 5.10 4.15
C PHE A 6 7.05 3.83 4.10
N ALA A 7 6.99 3.18 2.92
CA ALA A 7 6.23 1.95 2.76
C ALA A 7 6.78 0.84 3.66
N GLU A 8 8.10 0.72 3.74
CA GLU A 8 8.75 -0.27 4.60
C GLU A 8 8.44 -0.03 6.07
N GLN A 9 8.45 1.23 6.50
CA GLN A 9 8.13 1.56 7.88
C GLN A 9 6.67 1.26 8.19
N PHE A 10 5.77 1.55 7.25
CA PHE A 10 4.36 1.23 7.41
C PHE A 10 4.16 -0.27 7.59
N ILE A 11 4.81 -1.08 6.75
CA ILE A 11 4.72 -2.54 6.85
C ILE A 11 5.26 -3.02 8.20
N ARG A 12 6.39 -2.48 8.64
CA ARG A 12 6.95 -2.88 9.96
C ARG A 12 5.96 -2.64 11.09
N ARG A 13 5.22 -1.55 11.02
CA ARG A 13 4.25 -1.24 12.07
C ARG A 13 3.02 -2.13 11.98
N ILE A 14 2.50 -2.34 10.76
CA ILE A 14 1.25 -3.07 10.61
C ILE A 14 1.41 -4.56 10.82
N ARG A 15 2.58 -5.12 10.49
CA ARG A 15 2.81 -6.56 10.60
C ARG A 15 2.75 -7.06 12.04
N SER A 16 2.94 -6.18 13.01
CA SER A 16 2.82 -6.54 14.42
C SER A 16 1.37 -6.62 14.88
N GLN A 17 0.43 -6.16 14.06
CA GLN A 17 -0.97 -6.05 14.42
C GLN A 17 -1.86 -7.04 13.66
N THR A 18 -1.34 -7.72 12.66
CA THR A 18 -2.14 -8.64 11.85
C THR A 18 -1.28 -9.79 11.36
N ASP A 19 -1.91 -10.95 11.19
CA ASP A 19 -1.26 -12.14 10.64
C ASP A 19 -1.37 -12.22 9.12
N TYR A 20 -2.15 -11.35 8.51
CA TYR A 20 -2.32 -11.38 7.07
C TYR A 20 -1.10 -10.80 6.37
N ASN A 21 -0.77 -11.37 5.21
CA ASN A 21 0.31 -10.83 4.41
C ASN A 21 -0.15 -9.59 3.67
N ILE A 22 0.62 -8.51 3.79
CA ILE A 22 0.31 -7.22 3.17
C ILE A 22 1.47 -6.84 2.27
N ASN A 23 1.13 -6.40 1.05
CA ASN A 23 2.10 -5.93 0.06
C ASN A 23 1.76 -4.51 -0.35
N ILE A 24 2.79 -3.70 -0.58
CA ILE A 24 2.62 -2.36 -1.16
C ILE A 24 3.39 -2.34 -2.47
N MET A 25 2.68 -1.99 -3.56
CA MET A 25 3.23 -1.91 -4.90
C MET A 25 3.28 -0.46 -5.35
N ASN A 26 4.33 -0.09 -6.06
CA ASN A 26 4.48 1.27 -6.58
C ASN A 26 3.73 1.42 -7.92
N GLU A 27 3.87 2.61 -8.54
CA GLU A 27 3.18 2.91 -9.79
C GLU A 27 3.61 2.02 -10.96
N HIS A 28 4.72 1.32 -10.84
CA HIS A 28 5.18 0.38 -11.87
C HIS A 28 4.77 -1.06 -11.58
N GLY A 29 4.00 -1.28 -10.54
CA GLY A 29 3.57 -2.62 -10.16
C GLY A 29 4.65 -3.43 -9.44
N ILE A 30 5.68 -2.77 -8.94
CA ILE A 30 6.76 -3.45 -8.21
C ILE A 30 6.43 -3.43 -6.72
N ILE A 31 6.56 -4.58 -6.08
CA ILE A 31 6.39 -4.68 -4.64
C ILE A 31 7.57 -3.97 -3.97
N ILE A 32 7.29 -2.89 -3.27
CA ILE A 32 8.34 -2.10 -2.60
C ILE A 32 8.41 -2.37 -1.10
N ALA A 33 7.36 -2.96 -0.53
CA ALA A 33 7.35 -3.38 0.86
C ALA A 33 6.36 -4.52 1.03
N SER A 34 6.68 -5.46 1.91
CA SER A 34 5.85 -6.65 2.09
C SER A 34 6.13 -7.26 3.47
N CYS A 35 5.09 -7.88 4.04
CA CYS A 35 5.28 -8.74 5.21
C CYS A 35 6.12 -9.97 4.86
N SER A 36 6.16 -10.35 3.58
CA SER A 36 7.04 -11.41 3.07
C SER A 36 8.20 -10.77 2.32
N GLU A 37 9.32 -10.58 3.00
CA GLU A 37 10.44 -9.79 2.49
C GLU A 37 10.99 -10.31 1.16
N GLU A 38 10.93 -11.61 0.93
CA GLU A 38 11.42 -12.21 -0.31
C GLU A 38 10.63 -11.75 -1.52
N ARG A 39 9.44 -11.19 -1.33
CA ARG A 39 8.60 -10.70 -2.43
C ARG A 39 8.98 -9.29 -2.87
N VAL A 40 9.73 -8.56 -2.05
CA VAL A 40 10.12 -7.18 -2.38
C VAL A 40 10.98 -7.19 -3.64
N GLY A 41 10.67 -6.30 -4.56
CA GLY A 41 11.36 -6.19 -5.84
C GLY A 41 10.71 -6.98 -6.97
N THR A 42 9.70 -7.81 -6.69
CA THR A 42 9.04 -8.60 -7.73
C THR A 42 7.89 -7.82 -8.35
N PHE A 43 7.56 -8.17 -9.59
CA PHE A 43 6.50 -7.52 -10.35
C PHE A 43 5.15 -8.15 -10.02
N HIS A 44 4.14 -7.30 -9.82
CA HIS A 44 2.78 -7.72 -9.52
C HIS A 44 1.87 -7.27 -10.67
N ALA A 45 1.55 -8.20 -11.55
CA ALA A 45 0.83 -7.88 -12.79
C ALA A 45 -0.53 -7.24 -12.53
N THR A 46 -1.27 -7.76 -11.54
CA THR A 46 -2.59 -7.22 -11.20
C THR A 46 -2.48 -5.76 -10.76
N ALA A 47 -1.49 -5.45 -9.93
CA ALA A 47 -1.28 -4.07 -9.46
C ALA A 47 -0.98 -3.14 -10.63
N PHE A 48 -0.11 -3.56 -11.54
CA PHE A 48 0.22 -2.75 -12.71
C PHE A 48 -1.02 -2.48 -13.57
N ARG A 49 -1.84 -3.49 -13.79
CA ARG A 49 -3.08 -3.33 -14.55
C ARG A 49 -4.06 -2.39 -13.85
N MET A 50 -4.17 -2.48 -12.54
CA MET A 50 -5.04 -1.59 -11.77
C MET A 50 -4.61 -0.14 -11.91
N ILE A 51 -3.31 0.12 -11.80
CA ILE A 51 -2.78 1.48 -11.92
C ILE A 51 -2.99 2.02 -13.33
N THR A 52 -2.67 1.23 -14.34
CA THR A 52 -2.77 1.63 -15.74
C THR A 52 -4.20 1.94 -16.15
N ASN A 53 -5.16 1.18 -15.63
CA ASN A 53 -6.57 1.30 -16.00
C ASN A 53 -7.42 1.98 -14.94
N ASN A 54 -6.80 2.51 -13.89
CA ASN A 54 -7.49 3.23 -12.80
C ASN A 54 -8.59 2.37 -12.16
N ILE A 55 -8.25 1.12 -11.88
CA ILE A 55 -9.18 0.17 -11.25
C ILE A 55 -9.02 0.27 -9.74
N SER A 56 -10.11 0.61 -9.04
CA SER A 56 -10.07 0.87 -7.60
C SER A 56 -9.89 -0.38 -6.76
N ILE A 57 -10.51 -1.48 -7.16
CA ILE A 57 -10.53 -2.72 -6.38
C ILE A 57 -10.39 -3.90 -7.31
N ASN A 58 -9.56 -4.85 -6.90
CA ASN A 58 -9.47 -6.16 -7.56
C ASN A 58 -9.54 -7.23 -6.49
N VAL A 59 -10.41 -8.21 -6.69
CA VAL A 59 -10.56 -9.35 -5.79
C VAL A 59 -10.07 -10.59 -6.51
N THR A 60 -9.14 -11.31 -5.89
CA THR A 60 -8.65 -12.57 -6.41
C THR A 60 -9.22 -13.69 -5.54
N GLU A 61 -10.03 -14.54 -6.17
CA GLU A 61 -10.63 -15.67 -5.49
C GLU A 61 -9.63 -16.81 -5.34
N ASP A 62 -10.00 -17.78 -4.52
CA ASP A 62 -9.19 -18.99 -4.40
C ASP A 62 -9.18 -19.71 -5.72
N LEU A 63 -7.98 -19.93 -6.27
CA LEU A 63 -7.83 -20.59 -7.55
C LEU A 63 -7.42 -22.03 -7.32
N THR A 64 -8.11 -22.94 -8.02
CA THR A 64 -7.80 -24.37 -7.93
C THR A 64 -6.64 -24.74 -8.85
N GLU A 65 -6.17 -23.82 -9.67
CA GLU A 65 -5.08 -24.05 -10.61
C GLU A 65 -3.96 -23.05 -10.38
N ASP A 66 -2.72 -23.55 -10.37
CA ASP A 66 -1.54 -22.72 -10.35
C ASP A 66 -1.27 -22.17 -11.73
N LEU A 67 -1.62 -20.92 -11.94
CA LEU A 67 -1.33 -20.23 -13.19
C LEU A 67 -0.13 -19.32 -12.98
N PRO A 68 0.85 -19.33 -13.90
CA PRO A 68 2.01 -18.44 -13.78
C PRO A 68 1.58 -16.99 -13.65
N GLY A 69 2.13 -16.28 -12.67
CA GLY A 69 1.82 -14.87 -12.45
C GLY A 69 0.53 -14.60 -11.74
N VAL A 70 -0.20 -15.63 -11.32
CA VAL A 70 -1.42 -15.45 -10.54
C VAL A 70 -1.05 -15.35 -9.07
N THR A 71 -1.60 -14.33 -8.42
CA THR A 71 -1.34 -14.07 -7.03
C THR A 71 -2.24 -14.89 -6.12
N SER A 72 -1.89 -14.97 -4.86
CA SER A 72 -2.71 -15.62 -3.84
C SER A 72 -4.08 -14.95 -3.74
N PRO A 73 -5.11 -15.67 -3.25
CA PRO A 73 -6.41 -15.04 -2.99
C PRO A 73 -6.23 -13.83 -2.08
N GLY A 74 -7.01 -12.80 -2.34
CA GLY A 74 -6.94 -11.60 -1.54
C GLY A 74 -7.63 -10.42 -2.20
N VAL A 75 -7.38 -9.25 -1.62
CA VAL A 75 -7.96 -8.00 -2.07
C VAL A 75 -6.84 -7.02 -2.37
N ASN A 76 -6.91 -6.38 -3.53
CA ASN A 76 -5.98 -5.33 -3.92
C ASN A 76 -6.76 -4.03 -4.06
N LEU A 77 -6.27 -2.96 -3.44
CA LEU A 77 -6.92 -1.65 -3.48
C LEU A 77 -5.96 -0.61 -4.02
N LEU A 78 -6.47 0.21 -4.93
CA LEU A 78 -5.68 1.27 -5.56
C LEU A 78 -5.42 2.39 -4.55
N LEU A 79 -4.17 2.81 -4.47
CA LEU A 79 -3.76 3.93 -3.62
C LEU A 79 -3.71 5.18 -4.48
N ARG A 80 -4.25 6.28 -3.95
CA ARG A 80 -4.29 7.55 -4.67
C ARG A 80 -3.69 8.67 -3.85
N GLU A 81 -3.10 9.60 -4.56
CA GLU A 81 -2.65 10.88 -4.03
C GLU A 81 -3.32 11.96 -4.87
N ASN A 82 -4.19 12.76 -4.24
CA ASN A 82 -4.96 13.79 -4.96
C ASN A 82 -5.67 13.21 -6.18
N LEU A 83 -6.34 12.07 -5.99
CA LEU A 83 -7.10 11.37 -7.03
C LEU A 83 -6.26 10.68 -8.09
N ILE A 84 -4.95 10.79 -8.03
CA ILE A 84 -4.05 10.17 -9.00
C ILE A 84 -3.55 8.84 -8.44
N PRO A 85 -3.66 7.74 -9.22
CA PRO A 85 -3.13 6.46 -8.77
C PRO A 85 -1.62 6.52 -8.57
N VAL A 86 -1.16 6.08 -7.41
CA VAL A 86 0.28 6.07 -7.09
C VAL A 86 0.79 4.68 -6.71
N GLY A 87 -0.10 3.73 -6.50
CA GLY A 87 0.30 2.39 -6.14
C GLY A 87 -0.89 1.53 -5.80
N VAL A 88 -0.61 0.38 -5.20
CA VAL A 88 -1.64 -0.58 -4.81
C VAL A 88 -1.23 -1.17 -3.46
N ILE A 89 -2.22 -1.42 -2.60
CA ILE A 89 -2.00 -2.20 -1.40
C ILE A 89 -2.78 -3.50 -1.52
N GLY A 90 -2.11 -4.62 -1.22
CA GLY A 90 -2.72 -5.93 -1.30
C GLY A 90 -2.73 -6.61 0.05
N VAL A 91 -3.83 -7.28 0.36
CA VAL A 91 -3.98 -8.07 1.58
C VAL A 91 -4.38 -9.48 1.16
N SER A 92 -3.54 -10.46 1.48
CA SER A 92 -3.78 -11.85 1.14
C SER A 92 -4.74 -12.48 2.14
N GLY A 93 -5.62 -13.36 1.64
CA GLY A 93 -6.57 -14.07 2.46
C GLY A 93 -7.91 -14.21 1.77
N ASP A 94 -8.86 -14.81 2.48
CA ASP A 94 -10.22 -14.91 1.97
C ASP A 94 -10.80 -13.50 1.76
N PRO A 95 -11.19 -13.14 0.53
CA PRO A 95 -11.69 -11.80 0.27
C PRO A 95 -12.83 -11.37 1.16
N SER A 96 -13.74 -12.29 1.49
CA SER A 96 -14.88 -11.94 2.36
C SER A 96 -14.42 -11.62 3.78
N THR A 97 -13.28 -12.15 4.20
CA THR A 97 -12.73 -11.91 5.54
C THR A 97 -11.86 -10.65 5.57
N VAL A 98 -11.05 -10.42 4.53
CA VAL A 98 -10.04 -9.37 4.58
C VAL A 98 -10.47 -8.04 3.96
N MET A 99 -11.63 -7.98 3.31
CA MET A 99 -12.05 -6.76 2.60
C MET A 99 -12.10 -5.53 3.51
N SER A 100 -12.75 -5.64 4.66
CA SER A 100 -12.86 -4.50 5.58
C SER A 100 -11.50 -4.09 6.12
N LEU A 101 -10.66 -5.08 6.43
CA LEU A 101 -9.30 -4.80 6.90
C LEU A 101 -8.50 -4.09 5.82
N ALA A 102 -8.59 -4.57 4.58
CA ALA A 102 -7.87 -3.96 3.47
C ALA A 102 -8.25 -2.50 3.28
N LYS A 103 -9.55 -2.19 3.39
CA LYS A 103 -10.02 -0.82 3.26
C LYS A 103 -9.51 0.08 4.38
N LEU A 104 -9.44 -0.43 5.61
CA LEU A 104 -8.90 0.33 6.73
C LEU A 104 -7.40 0.54 6.57
N ILE A 105 -6.68 -0.48 6.11
CA ILE A 105 -5.24 -0.36 5.89
C ILE A 105 -4.97 0.67 4.78
N LYS A 106 -5.73 0.62 3.68
CA LYS A 106 -5.62 1.61 2.62
C LYS A 106 -5.82 3.02 3.15
N LEU A 107 -6.88 3.22 3.91
CA LEU A 107 -7.20 4.52 4.48
C LEU A 107 -6.07 5.01 5.39
N SER A 108 -5.56 4.14 6.24
CA SER A 108 -4.46 4.47 7.15
C SER A 108 -3.21 4.86 6.36
N PHE A 109 -2.89 4.08 5.33
CA PHE A 109 -1.71 4.35 4.51
C PHE A 109 -1.83 5.70 3.81
N GLU A 110 -2.96 5.95 3.16
CA GLU A 110 -3.16 7.21 2.42
C GLU A 110 -3.13 8.42 3.36
N SER A 111 -3.74 8.31 4.53
CA SER A 111 -3.74 9.41 5.49
C SER A 111 -2.35 9.73 6.01
N LEU A 112 -1.58 8.70 6.35
CA LEU A 112 -0.22 8.90 6.83
C LEU A 112 0.70 9.39 5.73
N TYR A 113 0.50 8.90 4.51
CA TYR A 113 1.30 9.32 3.37
C TYR A 113 1.05 10.79 3.03
N ASP A 114 -0.23 11.21 3.04
CA ASP A 114 -0.58 12.60 2.83
C ASP A 114 0.07 13.50 3.88
N TYR A 115 0.04 13.07 5.13
CA TYR A 115 0.68 13.81 6.21
C TYR A 115 2.19 13.94 5.97
N GLU A 116 2.83 12.86 5.57
CA GLU A 116 4.26 12.85 5.30
C GLU A 116 4.63 13.79 4.16
N LEU A 117 3.84 13.80 3.09
CA LEU A 117 4.05 14.71 1.96
C LEU A 117 3.90 16.16 2.38
N GLN A 118 2.87 16.47 3.15
CA GLN A 118 2.65 17.84 3.63
C GLN A 118 3.79 18.29 4.53
N ARG A 119 4.28 17.40 5.38
CA ARG A 119 5.38 17.70 6.28
C ARG A 119 6.65 18.03 5.51
N GLU A 120 6.89 17.38 4.39
CA GLU A 120 8.06 17.65 3.55
C GLU A 120 8.01 19.02 2.89
N PHE A 121 6.81 19.53 2.64
CA PHE A 121 6.63 20.83 1.99
C PHE A 121 6.42 21.97 2.97
N LEU A 122 6.31 21.69 4.26
CA LEU A 122 6.21 22.75 5.25
C LEU A 122 7.57 23.41 5.44
N PRO A 123 7.61 24.74 5.55
CA PRO A 123 8.87 25.39 5.89
C PRO A 123 9.31 24.88 7.25
N THR A 124 10.56 24.47 7.33
CA THR A 124 11.15 24.18 8.61
C THR A 124 11.18 25.49 9.34
N ALA A 125 10.32 25.60 10.26
CA ALA A 125 10.43 26.70 11.17
C ALA A 125 11.71 26.52 11.87
N SER A 126 12.25 27.01 11.69
CA SER A 126 12.98 26.58 12.10
C SER A 126 12.61 26.37 13.31
N THR A 127 12.59 26.09 13.32
CA THR A 127 12.14 25.79 13.82
C THR A 127 11.68 25.81 14.53
N GLY A 128 11.75 25.92 14.89
CA GLY A 128 11.22 25.69 15.48
C GLY A 128 10.43 26.05 15.79
N ALA A 129 10.36 26.67 15.90
CA ALA A 129 9.41 26.88 16.20
C ALA A 129 8.41 26.28 15.91
N MET A 130 8.13 26.08 15.75
CA MET A 130 7.11 25.58 15.64
C MET A 130 6.91 24.65 15.90
N SER A 131 7.26 24.67 16.29
CA SER A 131 6.85 23.83 16.43
C SER A 131 6.16 23.76 17.06
N HIS A 132 6.02 24.47 17.22
CA HIS A 132 5.12 24.35 17.48
C HIS A 132 4.24 24.44 17.28
N LEU A 133 4.25 24.99 17.01
CA LEU A 133 3.26 24.90 16.78
C LEU A 133 2.71 24.10 16.86
N ALA A 134 2.60 24.25 16.84
CA ALA A 134 1.86 23.56 16.96
C ALA A 134 1.87 22.66 17.42
N ARG A 135 2.04 22.54 17.87
CA ARG A 135 1.82 21.68 18.16
C ARG A 135 1.16 21.25 18.75
#